data_d9e766edfe429e13660922be3eb93fe5
#
_entry.id   d9e766edfe429e13660922be3eb93fe5
#
_cell.length_a   1.000
_cell.length_b   1.000
_cell.length_c   1.000
_cell.angle_alpha   90.00
_cell.angle_beta   90.00
_cell.angle_gamma   90.00
#
_symmetry.space_group_name_H-M   'P 1'
#
loop_
_entity.id
_entity.type
_entity.pdbx_description
1 polymer ?
#
loop_
_entity_poly.entity_id
_entity_poly.type
_entity_poly.pdbx_seq_one_letter_code
_entity_poly.pdbx_strand_id
1 'polypeptide(L)'
;VDEKDKNTILGSLPPKDRFALLESLSYPEDSAARIMQREFTAIPSNWSVGQTIDYLRENKDLPEEFLEIFIVDENFKPIGTVPSSKVLRTPREAKMMSIMSESQLLIPVDMDKEEVGNLFENYNLSSAAVTDKNDKLVGMIAYDDVLTVLKEEAEEDALRLAGVGDEEITDCLLYTSPSPRDVCS
;
A
#
# COMPACT_ATOMS: atom_id res chain seq x y z
N VAL A 1 21.83 1.27 0.84
CA VAL A 1 21.94 -0.12 1.35
C VAL A 1 22.88 -0.88 0.42
N ASP A 2 24.00 -1.42 0.97
CA ASP A 2 25.00 -2.12 0.19
C ASP A 2 24.44 -3.37 -0.51
N GLU A 3 24.92 -3.66 -1.75
CA GLU A 3 24.49 -4.85 -2.52
C GLU A 3 24.71 -6.18 -1.76
N LYS A 4 25.67 -6.20 -0.84
CA LYS A 4 25.95 -7.37 0.01
C LYS A 4 24.83 -7.60 1.04
N ASP A 5 24.30 -6.53 1.61
CA ASP A 5 23.21 -6.61 2.59
C ASP A 5 21.90 -7.01 1.92
N LYS A 6 21.63 -6.50 0.70
CA LYS A 6 20.50 -6.93 -0.13
C LYS A 6 20.48 -8.43 -0.38
N ASN A 7 21.62 -9.00 -0.77
CA ASN A 7 21.73 -10.43 -1.05
C ASN A 7 21.59 -11.31 0.20
N THR A 8 22.02 -10.82 1.36
CA THR A 8 21.92 -11.54 2.63
C THR A 8 20.46 -11.57 3.11
N ILE A 9 19.75 -10.44 3.01
CA ILE A 9 18.33 -10.33 3.37
C ILE A 9 17.49 -11.17 2.41
N LEU A 10 17.72 -11.07 1.10
CA LEU A 10 17.03 -11.87 0.07
C LEU A 10 17.21 -13.38 0.27
N GLY A 11 18.38 -13.81 0.77
CA GLY A 11 18.65 -15.22 1.05
C GLY A 11 17.89 -15.80 2.25
N SER A 12 17.46 -14.95 3.19
CA SER A 12 16.72 -15.35 4.39
C SER A 12 15.20 -15.38 4.24
N LEU A 13 14.65 -14.82 3.15
CA LEU A 13 13.22 -14.73 2.91
C LEU A 13 12.66 -15.98 2.21
N PRO A 14 11.40 -16.35 2.51
CA PRO A 14 10.65 -17.35 1.74
C PRO A 14 10.63 -17.02 0.25
N PRO A 15 10.57 -18.01 -0.67
CA PRO A 15 10.63 -17.77 -2.11
C PRO A 15 9.55 -16.81 -2.64
N LYS A 16 8.36 -16.84 -2.04
CA LYS A 16 7.23 -15.95 -2.40
C LYS A 16 7.54 -14.49 -2.08
N ASP A 17 8.04 -14.23 -0.89
CA ASP A 17 8.35 -12.88 -0.41
C ASP A 17 9.58 -12.30 -1.11
N ARG A 18 10.56 -13.18 -1.42
CA ARG A 18 11.74 -12.82 -2.20
C ARG A 18 11.38 -12.32 -3.59
N PHE A 19 10.47 -13.01 -4.30
CA PHE A 19 10.02 -12.60 -5.62
C PHE A 19 9.27 -11.27 -5.56
N ALA A 20 8.38 -11.12 -4.60
CA ALA A 20 7.63 -9.88 -4.37
C ALA A 20 8.56 -8.68 -4.09
N LEU A 21 9.59 -8.89 -3.27
CA LEU A 21 10.58 -7.85 -2.97
C LEU A 21 11.42 -7.47 -4.19
N LEU A 22 11.90 -8.46 -4.96
CA LEU A 22 12.68 -8.22 -6.18
C LEU A 22 11.86 -7.45 -7.23
N GLU A 23 10.60 -7.79 -7.37
CA GLU A 23 9.69 -7.08 -8.27
C GLU A 23 9.45 -5.64 -7.80
N SER A 24 9.21 -5.41 -6.50
CA SER A 24 9.04 -4.06 -5.99
C SER A 24 10.31 -3.21 -6.15
N LEU A 25 11.50 -3.80 -5.99
CA LEU A 25 12.77 -3.12 -6.22
C LEU A 25 13.04 -2.77 -7.70
N SER A 26 12.31 -3.35 -8.63
CA SER A 26 12.40 -3.02 -10.06
C SER A 26 11.68 -1.72 -10.44
N TYR A 27 10.77 -1.23 -9.57
CA TYR A 27 10.06 0.02 -9.77
C TYR A 27 10.84 1.22 -9.18
N PRO A 28 10.62 2.45 -9.69
CA PRO A 28 11.18 3.66 -9.10
C PRO A 28 10.87 3.80 -7.61
N GLU A 29 11.75 4.44 -6.86
CA GLU A 29 11.57 4.60 -5.40
C GLU A 29 10.32 5.40 -5.04
N ASP A 30 9.97 6.38 -5.87
CA ASP A 30 8.82 7.26 -5.68
C ASP A 30 7.55 6.77 -6.38
N SER A 31 7.45 5.48 -6.71
CA SER A 31 6.29 4.92 -7.40
C SER A 31 5.26 4.31 -6.45
N ALA A 32 3.98 4.27 -6.89
CA ALA A 32 2.88 3.60 -6.21
C ALA A 32 3.19 2.13 -5.87
N ALA A 33 3.97 1.44 -6.71
CA ALA A 33 4.40 0.07 -6.47
C ALA A 33 5.25 -0.11 -5.20
N ARG A 34 5.88 0.96 -4.71
CA ARG A 34 6.72 0.94 -3.50
C ARG A 34 5.93 1.08 -2.21
N ILE A 35 4.78 1.75 -2.28
CA ILE A 35 3.90 2.00 -1.13
C ILE A 35 2.69 1.05 -1.11
N MET A 36 2.44 0.29 -2.19
CA MET A 36 1.30 -0.62 -2.25
C MET A 36 1.48 -1.83 -1.35
N GLN A 37 0.38 -2.27 -0.76
CA GLN A 37 0.23 -3.56 -0.10
C GLN A 37 -0.10 -4.63 -1.14
N ARG A 38 0.51 -5.80 -1.03
CA ARG A 38 0.24 -6.95 -1.92
C ARG A 38 -0.81 -7.89 -1.35
N GLU A 39 -1.13 -7.72 -0.09
CA GLU A 39 -2.18 -8.45 0.60
C GLU A 39 -3.50 -7.70 0.46
N PHE A 40 -4.39 -8.23 -0.35
CA PHE A 40 -5.71 -7.66 -0.60
C PHE A 40 -6.73 -8.77 -0.82
N THR A 41 -8.01 -8.43 -0.63
CA THR A 41 -9.11 -9.36 -0.88
C THR A 41 -9.76 -9.04 -2.22
N ALA A 42 -9.66 -9.96 -3.18
CA ALA A 42 -10.28 -9.86 -4.50
C ALA A 42 -11.28 -11.00 -4.72
N ILE A 43 -12.47 -10.67 -5.23
CA ILE A 43 -13.58 -11.60 -5.44
C ILE A 43 -14.10 -11.45 -6.87
N PRO A 44 -14.38 -12.58 -7.57
CA PRO A 44 -14.99 -12.53 -8.89
C PRO A 44 -16.39 -11.90 -8.88
N SER A 45 -16.71 -11.12 -9.89
CA SER A 45 -17.97 -10.37 -10.00
C SER A 45 -19.23 -11.25 -10.05
N ASN A 46 -19.10 -12.49 -10.51
CA ASN A 46 -20.19 -13.45 -10.65
C ASN A 46 -20.59 -14.14 -9.32
N TRP A 47 -19.79 -13.97 -8.25
CA TRP A 47 -20.10 -14.59 -6.97
C TRP A 47 -21.28 -13.94 -6.25
N SER A 48 -21.95 -14.75 -5.40
CA SER A 48 -22.93 -14.24 -4.45
C SER A 48 -22.26 -13.78 -3.15
N VAL A 49 -22.96 -12.97 -2.39
CA VAL A 49 -22.54 -12.55 -1.05
C VAL A 49 -22.28 -13.77 -0.16
N GLY A 50 -23.13 -14.80 -0.25
CA GLY A 50 -22.95 -16.05 0.51
C GLY A 50 -21.65 -16.76 0.18
N GLN A 51 -21.34 -16.93 -1.10
CA GLN A 51 -20.07 -17.54 -1.54
C GLN A 51 -18.85 -16.72 -1.07
N THR A 52 -18.97 -15.40 -1.13
CA THR A 52 -17.92 -14.49 -0.63
C THR A 52 -17.69 -14.68 0.87
N ILE A 53 -18.75 -14.70 1.68
CA ILE A 53 -18.65 -14.89 3.14
C ILE A 53 -18.02 -16.25 3.47
N ASP A 54 -18.42 -17.30 2.78
CA ASP A 54 -17.88 -18.65 3.01
C ASP A 54 -16.40 -18.71 2.65
N TYR A 55 -16.01 -18.12 1.52
CA TYR A 55 -14.60 -17.97 1.11
C TYR A 55 -13.76 -17.21 2.14
N LEU A 56 -14.27 -16.08 2.65
CA LEU A 56 -13.57 -15.26 3.64
C LEU A 56 -13.35 -16.00 4.97
N ARG A 57 -14.24 -16.95 5.31
CA ARG A 57 -14.14 -17.78 6.54
C ARG A 57 -13.19 -18.96 6.39
N GLU A 58 -13.12 -19.53 5.21
CA GLU A 58 -12.34 -20.74 4.94
C GLU A 58 -10.88 -20.43 4.58
N ASN A 59 -10.66 -19.29 3.93
CA ASN A 59 -9.32 -18.92 3.47
C ASN A 59 -8.54 -18.16 4.54
N LYS A 60 -7.47 -18.80 5.03
CA LYS A 60 -6.59 -18.25 6.07
C LYS A 60 -5.43 -17.39 5.50
N ASP A 61 -5.27 -17.39 4.18
CA ASP A 61 -4.21 -16.64 3.50
C ASP A 61 -4.63 -15.19 3.17
N LEU A 62 -5.83 -14.79 3.59
CA LEU A 62 -6.32 -13.42 3.43
C LEU A 62 -5.75 -12.51 4.52
N PRO A 63 -5.64 -11.18 4.26
CA PRO A 63 -5.27 -10.23 5.29
C PRO A 63 -6.19 -10.33 6.51
N GLU A 64 -5.64 -10.19 7.71
CA GLU A 64 -6.42 -10.21 8.96
C GLU A 64 -7.40 -9.03 9.03
N GLU A 65 -6.99 -7.88 8.49
CA GLU A 65 -7.81 -6.68 8.45
C GLU A 65 -7.99 -6.21 6.99
N PHE A 66 -9.23 -6.01 6.59
CA PHE A 66 -9.58 -5.40 5.30
C PHE A 66 -10.89 -4.62 5.40
N LEU A 67 -10.89 -3.40 4.91
CA LEU A 67 -12.06 -2.53 4.88
C LEU A 67 -12.89 -2.73 3.63
N GLU A 68 -12.25 -2.97 2.50
CA GLU A 68 -12.84 -3.10 1.18
C GLU A 68 -12.46 -4.41 0.50
N ILE A 69 -13.41 -4.92 -0.28
CA ILE A 69 -13.23 -6.10 -1.11
C ILE A 69 -13.25 -5.64 -2.56
N PHE A 70 -12.20 -5.94 -3.29
CA PHE A 70 -12.09 -5.61 -4.71
C PHE A 70 -12.88 -6.63 -5.54
N ILE A 71 -13.69 -6.16 -6.45
CA ILE A 71 -14.42 -7.00 -7.39
C ILE A 71 -13.66 -7.00 -8.71
N VAL A 72 -13.34 -8.18 -9.20
CA VAL A 72 -12.56 -8.37 -10.42
C VAL A 72 -13.35 -9.11 -11.48
N ASP A 73 -13.01 -8.85 -12.75
CA ASP A 73 -13.52 -9.58 -13.90
C ASP A 73 -12.72 -10.88 -14.16
N GLU A 74 -13.02 -11.57 -15.25
CA GLU A 74 -12.35 -12.81 -15.67
C GLU A 74 -10.86 -12.61 -16.00
N ASN A 75 -10.44 -11.38 -16.32
CA ASN A 75 -9.05 -11.02 -16.61
C ASN A 75 -8.29 -10.52 -15.38
N PHE A 76 -8.92 -10.58 -14.19
CA PHE A 76 -8.39 -10.03 -12.94
C PHE A 76 -8.26 -8.50 -12.95
N LYS A 77 -9.07 -7.83 -13.78
CA LYS A 77 -9.18 -6.38 -13.80
C LYS A 77 -10.17 -5.93 -12.73
N PRO A 78 -9.81 -4.96 -11.88
CA PRO A 78 -10.71 -4.43 -10.86
C PRO A 78 -11.82 -3.61 -11.53
N ILE A 79 -13.08 -3.93 -11.22
CA ILE A 79 -14.28 -3.30 -11.78
C ILE A 79 -15.09 -2.56 -10.73
N GLY A 80 -14.80 -2.75 -9.45
CA GLY A 80 -15.46 -2.05 -8.36
C GLY A 80 -14.98 -2.52 -6.99
N THR A 81 -15.52 -1.89 -5.95
CA THR A 81 -15.26 -2.26 -4.55
C THR A 81 -16.55 -2.44 -3.78
N VAL A 82 -16.48 -3.26 -2.74
CA VAL A 82 -17.56 -3.41 -1.76
C VAL A 82 -16.98 -3.32 -0.35
N PRO A 83 -17.45 -2.39 0.48
CA PRO A 83 -17.07 -2.36 1.88
C PRO A 83 -17.45 -3.67 2.58
N SER A 84 -16.55 -4.21 3.42
CA SER A 84 -16.78 -5.45 4.17
C SER A 84 -18.07 -5.39 5.01
N SER A 85 -18.36 -4.24 5.59
CA SER A 85 -19.60 -3.97 6.33
C SER A 85 -20.86 -4.14 5.48
N LYS A 86 -20.81 -3.77 4.19
CA LYS A 86 -21.94 -3.91 3.26
C LYS A 86 -22.21 -5.38 2.93
N VAL A 87 -21.14 -6.17 2.75
CA VAL A 87 -21.26 -7.62 2.54
C VAL A 87 -21.98 -8.29 3.70
N LEU A 88 -21.62 -7.96 4.96
CA LEU A 88 -22.24 -8.53 6.15
C LEU A 88 -23.71 -8.17 6.34
N ARG A 89 -24.16 -7.04 5.78
CA ARG A 89 -25.54 -6.54 5.89
C ARG A 89 -26.43 -6.91 4.71
N THR A 90 -25.87 -7.53 3.68
CA THR A 90 -26.59 -7.90 2.45
C THR A 90 -27.03 -9.36 2.50
N PRO A 91 -28.24 -9.72 2.01
CA PRO A 91 -28.68 -11.10 1.90
C PRO A 91 -27.71 -11.96 1.10
N ARG A 92 -27.53 -13.22 1.51
CA ARG A 92 -26.56 -14.16 0.94
C ARG A 92 -26.78 -14.47 -0.55
N GLU A 93 -28.03 -14.34 -1.01
CA GLU A 93 -28.45 -14.62 -2.39
C GLU A 93 -28.08 -13.50 -3.37
N ALA A 94 -27.80 -12.29 -2.85
CA ALA A 94 -27.45 -11.14 -3.67
C ALA A 94 -26.11 -11.37 -4.38
N LYS A 95 -25.98 -10.84 -5.59
CA LYS A 95 -24.72 -10.89 -6.34
C LYS A 95 -23.78 -9.77 -5.91
N MET A 96 -22.49 -10.04 -5.84
CA MET A 96 -21.47 -9.03 -5.49
C MET A 96 -21.52 -7.84 -6.47
N MET A 97 -21.74 -8.10 -7.75
CA MET A 97 -21.90 -7.08 -8.79
C MET A 97 -23.06 -6.11 -8.51
N SER A 98 -24.14 -6.55 -7.86
CA SER A 98 -25.32 -5.68 -7.58
C SER A 98 -25.09 -4.72 -6.41
N ILE A 99 -24.10 -4.95 -5.60
CA ILE A 99 -23.81 -4.16 -4.40
C ILE A 99 -22.47 -3.40 -4.47
N MET A 100 -21.67 -3.64 -5.50
CA MET A 100 -20.40 -2.95 -5.67
C MET A 100 -20.60 -1.47 -6.03
N SER A 101 -19.60 -0.66 -5.71
CA SER A 101 -19.43 0.68 -6.23
C SER A 101 -18.52 0.64 -7.44
N GLU A 102 -18.99 1.16 -8.57
CA GLU A 102 -18.21 1.21 -9.82
C GLU A 102 -17.23 2.41 -9.84
N SER A 103 -17.41 3.36 -8.94
CA SER A 103 -16.52 4.54 -8.84
C SER A 103 -15.22 4.20 -8.13
N GLN A 104 -14.43 3.33 -8.74
CA GLN A 104 -13.11 2.96 -8.24
C GLN A 104 -12.05 3.72 -9.01
N LEU A 105 -11.16 4.40 -8.27
CA LEU A 105 -9.97 4.96 -8.85
C LEU A 105 -8.92 3.86 -9.01
N LEU A 106 -8.36 3.70 -10.20
CA LEU A 106 -7.29 2.78 -10.50
C LEU A 106 -5.96 3.54 -10.52
N ILE A 107 -4.98 3.04 -9.80
CA ILE A 107 -3.65 3.64 -9.70
C ILE A 107 -2.67 2.74 -10.45
N PRO A 108 -2.03 3.23 -11.52
CA PRO A 108 -0.95 2.50 -12.18
C PRO A 108 0.25 2.31 -11.24
N VAL A 109 0.93 1.17 -11.34
CA VAL A 109 2.12 0.84 -10.52
C VAL A 109 3.26 1.86 -10.61
N ASP A 110 3.35 2.57 -11.73
CA ASP A 110 4.39 3.56 -12.05
C ASP A 110 3.98 5.02 -11.74
N MET A 111 2.78 5.24 -11.19
CA MET A 111 2.34 6.55 -10.74
C MET A 111 3.21 7.03 -9.58
N ASP A 112 3.50 8.32 -9.57
CA ASP A 112 4.28 8.96 -8.50
C ASP A 112 3.53 8.95 -7.16
N LYS A 113 4.24 8.70 -6.05
CA LYS A 113 3.65 8.59 -4.71
C LYS A 113 3.00 9.90 -4.24
N GLU A 114 3.54 11.07 -4.63
CA GLU A 114 2.95 12.38 -4.31
C GLU A 114 1.62 12.57 -5.06
N GLU A 115 1.58 12.15 -6.33
CA GLU A 115 0.36 12.20 -7.14
C GLU A 115 -0.72 11.28 -6.53
N VAL A 116 -0.33 10.09 -6.05
CA VAL A 116 -1.22 9.20 -5.30
C VAL A 116 -1.76 9.89 -4.05
N GLY A 117 -0.91 10.57 -3.28
CA GLY A 117 -1.30 11.36 -2.12
C GLY A 117 -2.38 12.39 -2.43
N ASN A 118 -2.15 13.17 -3.48
CA ASN A 118 -3.10 14.18 -3.95
C ASN A 118 -4.45 13.56 -4.38
N LEU A 119 -4.43 12.39 -5.03
CA LEU A 119 -5.66 11.70 -5.41
C LEU A 119 -6.47 11.25 -4.19
N PHE A 120 -5.81 10.69 -3.18
CA PHE A 120 -6.47 10.26 -1.94
C PHE A 120 -7.13 11.42 -1.20
N GLU A 121 -6.46 12.58 -1.11
CA GLU A 121 -7.03 13.77 -0.48
C GLU A 121 -8.20 14.34 -1.28
N ASN A 122 -8.04 14.50 -2.61
CA ASN A 122 -9.06 15.11 -3.46
C ASN A 122 -10.34 14.29 -3.55
N TYR A 123 -10.23 12.96 -3.53
CA TYR A 123 -11.37 12.06 -3.68
C TYR A 123 -11.83 11.42 -2.36
N ASN A 124 -11.18 11.75 -1.23
CA ASN A 124 -11.45 11.18 0.09
C ASN A 124 -11.48 9.64 0.06
N LEU A 125 -10.46 9.04 -0.54
CA LEU A 125 -10.37 7.59 -0.68
C LEU A 125 -9.97 6.94 0.64
N SER A 126 -10.57 5.80 0.97
CA SER A 126 -10.13 4.92 2.06
C SER A 126 -9.11 3.90 1.57
N SER A 127 -9.27 3.43 0.34
CA SER A 127 -8.32 2.56 -0.36
C SER A 127 -8.43 2.75 -1.87
N ALA A 128 -7.40 2.32 -2.61
CA ALA A 128 -7.41 2.31 -4.07
C ALA A 128 -6.73 1.04 -4.61
N ALA A 129 -7.24 0.55 -5.75
CA ALA A 129 -6.65 -0.57 -6.45
C ALA A 129 -5.42 -0.13 -7.24
N VAL A 130 -4.33 -0.90 -7.14
CA VAL A 130 -3.12 -0.70 -7.95
C VAL A 130 -3.11 -1.72 -9.09
N THR A 131 -2.88 -1.23 -10.30
CA THR A 131 -2.92 -2.05 -11.52
C THR A 131 -1.60 -2.04 -12.26
N ASP A 132 -1.30 -3.16 -12.92
CA ASP A 132 -0.17 -3.28 -13.83
C ASP A 132 -0.49 -2.66 -15.22
N LYS A 133 0.47 -2.77 -16.15
CA LYS A 133 0.33 -2.28 -17.52
C LYS A 133 -0.76 -3.00 -18.34
N ASN A 134 -1.29 -4.12 -17.85
CA ASN A 134 -2.38 -4.88 -18.45
C ASN A 134 -3.71 -4.64 -17.73
N ASP A 135 -3.79 -3.59 -16.91
CA ASP A 135 -4.95 -3.26 -16.05
C ASP A 135 -5.29 -4.35 -15.02
N LYS A 136 -4.39 -5.28 -14.70
CA LYS A 136 -4.63 -6.31 -13.68
C LYS A 136 -4.36 -5.78 -12.29
N LEU A 137 -5.19 -6.18 -11.35
CA LEU A 137 -5.01 -5.87 -9.94
C LEU A 137 -3.76 -6.57 -9.40
N VAL A 138 -2.79 -5.79 -8.93
CA VAL A 138 -1.50 -6.30 -8.39
C VAL A 138 -1.26 -5.90 -6.94
N GLY A 139 -2.02 -4.94 -6.43
CA GLY A 139 -1.93 -4.48 -5.06
C GLY A 139 -3.05 -3.50 -4.72
N MET A 140 -2.98 -2.99 -3.51
CA MET A 140 -3.83 -1.90 -3.03
C MET A 140 -2.99 -0.88 -2.26
N ILE A 141 -3.47 0.33 -2.18
CA ILE A 141 -2.92 1.36 -1.30
C ILE A 141 -4.05 1.76 -0.36
N ALA A 142 -3.77 1.79 0.93
CA ALA A 142 -4.69 2.26 1.95
C ALA A 142 -4.34 3.71 2.36
N TYR A 143 -5.30 4.41 2.97
CA TYR A 143 -5.11 5.81 3.36
C TYR A 143 -3.98 6.00 4.38
N ASP A 144 -3.75 5.05 5.26
CA ASP A 144 -2.66 5.07 6.24
C ASP A 144 -1.27 4.97 5.60
N ASP A 145 -1.13 4.20 4.50
CA ASP A 145 0.11 4.16 3.72
C ASP A 145 0.40 5.53 3.10
N VAL A 146 -0.64 6.18 2.55
CA VAL A 146 -0.53 7.52 1.96
C VAL A 146 -0.20 8.58 3.00
N LEU A 147 -0.75 8.50 4.21
CA LEU A 147 -0.42 9.44 5.29
C LEU A 147 1.06 9.44 5.64
N THR A 148 1.73 8.30 5.55
CA THR A 148 3.18 8.20 5.76
C THR A 148 3.93 8.98 4.69
N VAL A 149 3.56 8.80 3.42
CA VAL A 149 4.16 9.54 2.30
C VAL A 149 3.96 11.04 2.44
N LEU A 150 2.75 11.49 2.73
CA LEU A 150 2.45 12.92 2.89
C LEU A 150 3.23 13.56 4.04
N LYS A 151 3.50 12.82 5.11
CA LYS A 151 4.34 13.31 6.22
C LYS A 151 5.80 13.43 5.81
N GLU A 152 6.35 12.41 5.12
CA GLU A 152 7.72 12.42 4.61
C GLU A 152 7.95 13.62 3.69
N GLU A 153 7.05 13.86 2.73
CA GLU A 153 7.11 14.99 1.83
C GLU A 153 7.05 16.34 2.55
N ALA A 154 6.13 16.46 3.53
CA ALA A 154 6.02 17.69 4.32
C ALA A 154 7.28 17.97 5.16
N GLU A 155 7.94 16.93 5.67
CA GLU A 155 9.19 17.04 6.40
C GLU A 155 10.34 17.43 5.47
N GLU A 156 10.44 16.84 4.27
CA GLU A 156 11.44 17.21 3.27
C GLU A 156 11.29 18.67 2.81
N ASP A 157 10.08 19.11 2.54
CA ASP A 157 9.79 20.49 2.15
C ASP A 157 10.15 21.48 3.27
N ALA A 158 9.82 21.13 4.53
CA ALA A 158 10.20 21.95 5.68
C ALA A 158 11.72 22.08 5.83
N LEU A 159 12.47 21.00 5.60
CA LEU A 159 13.93 20.99 5.64
C LEU A 159 14.55 21.82 4.50
N ARG A 160 14.02 21.69 3.28
CA ARG A 160 14.43 22.53 2.13
C ARG A 160 14.21 24.02 2.40
N LEU A 161 13.06 24.38 2.99
CA LEU A 161 12.76 25.77 3.37
C LEU A 161 13.67 26.29 4.48
N ALA A 162 14.09 25.41 5.41
CA ALA A 162 15.03 25.75 6.48
C ALA A 162 16.49 25.88 5.97
N GLY A 163 16.78 25.52 4.72
CA GLY A 163 18.13 25.59 4.13
C GLY A 163 19.07 24.50 4.63
N VAL A 164 18.55 23.45 5.24
CA VAL A 164 19.32 22.28 5.68
C VAL A 164 19.34 21.26 4.54
N GLY A 165 20.46 21.10 3.86
CA GLY A 165 20.64 20.06 2.84
C GLY A 165 20.78 18.68 3.47
N ASP A 166 20.46 17.62 2.71
CA ASP A 166 20.47 16.21 3.16
C ASP A 166 21.82 15.75 3.79
N GLU A 167 22.93 16.43 3.48
CA GLU A 167 24.25 16.10 4.00
C GLU A 167 24.48 16.55 5.47
N GLU A 168 23.73 17.52 5.98
CA GLU A 168 23.91 18.04 7.34
C GLU A 168 23.12 17.30 8.42
N ILE A 169 22.10 16.55 8.04
CA ILE A 169 21.23 15.83 9.01
C ILE A 169 21.99 14.65 9.63
N THR A 170 22.86 14.00 8.88
CA THR A 170 23.65 12.85 9.37
C THR A 170 24.69 13.27 10.41
N ASP A 171 25.24 14.47 10.30
CA ASP A 171 26.25 14.99 11.25
C ASP A 171 25.62 15.52 12.54
N CYS A 172 24.41 16.07 12.51
CA CYS A 172 23.74 16.57 13.72
C CYS A 172 23.29 15.47 14.68
N LEU A 173 22.96 14.29 14.20
CA LEU A 173 22.54 13.15 15.03
C LEU A 173 23.72 12.48 15.78
N LEU A 174 24.95 12.71 15.36
CA LEU A 174 26.15 12.15 15.99
C LEU A 174 26.69 13.00 17.17
N TYR A 175 26.18 14.22 17.39
CA TYR A 175 26.75 15.16 18.36
C TYR A 175 25.92 15.45 19.60
N THR A 176 24.88 14.69 19.91
CA THR A 176 24.12 14.83 21.15
C THR A 176 24.31 13.66 22.10
N SER A 177 25.55 13.51 22.59
CA SER A 177 25.80 12.87 23.87
C SER A 177 26.62 13.84 24.74
N PRO A 178 26.02 14.59 25.65
CA PRO A 178 26.79 15.33 26.64
C PRO A 178 27.39 14.31 27.60
N SER A 179 28.71 14.14 27.52
CA SER A 179 29.47 13.43 28.52
C SER A 179 29.37 14.22 29.85
N PRO A 180 28.96 13.61 30.97
CA PRO A 180 28.89 14.27 32.25
C PRO A 180 30.26 14.20 32.96
N ARG A 181 31.23 14.94 32.44
CA ARG A 181 32.51 15.17 33.16
C ARG A 181 33.14 16.43 32.59
N ASP A 182 32.82 17.55 33.20
CA ASP A 182 33.71 18.69 33.37
C ASP A 182 32.94 19.80 34.11
N VAL A 183 32.64 19.52 35.38
CA VAL A 183 32.40 20.54 36.38
C VAL A 183 33.45 20.31 37.44
N CYS A 184 34.58 20.98 37.33
CA CYS A 184 35.49 21.28 38.42
C CYS A 184 36.48 22.36 37.97
N SER A 185 36.27 23.52 38.45
CA SER A 185 37.19 24.55 38.97
C SER A 185 36.65 25.94 38.74
#